data_79505e64fa00d9283e01ee7dd8a6898b
#
_entry.id   79505e64fa00d9283e01ee7dd8a6898b
#
_cell.length_a   1.000
_cell.length_b   1.000
_cell.length_c   1.000
_cell.angle_alpha   90.00
_cell.angle_beta   90.00
_cell.angle_gamma   90.00
#
_symmetry.space_group_name_H-M   'P 1'
#
loop_
_entity.id
_entity.type
_entity.pdbx_description
1 polymer ?
#
loop_
_entity_poly.entity_id
_entity_poly.type
_entity_poly.pdbx_seq_one_letter_code
_entity_poly.pdbx_strand_id
1 'polypeptide(L)'
;MNINNVKRAHRRFDTHYISSMNIQSYGKDNLYPQRMLSLILNSPTGGTCCELYERFIEGDGLKDKFFGDFVCNRHGDTVSDILHLIAVDLAHFHGFALHVNYNMMGEIVEIQHMLFEGCRLEEEDDLGRVAHIKYHPDWTGKKTRNGKRIEITDANVREFFVFNT
;
A
#
# COMPACT_ATOMS: atom_id res chain seq x y z
N MET A 1 -37.84 -0.44 25.44
CA MET A 1 -37.43 -0.59 24.03
C MET A 1 -35.97 -0.99 24.01
N ASN A 2 -35.64 -2.23 23.70
CA ASN A 2 -34.32 -2.81 23.89
C ASN A 2 -33.48 -2.56 22.65
N ILE A 3 -32.48 -1.66 22.71
CA ILE A 3 -31.66 -1.16 21.59
C ILE A 3 -30.51 -2.13 21.23
N ASN A 4 -30.47 -3.32 21.83
CA ASN A 4 -29.30 -4.19 21.77
C ASN A 4 -29.27 -5.20 20.61
N ASN A 5 -30.08 -5.06 19.58
CA ASN A 5 -30.10 -6.02 18.46
C ASN A 5 -29.94 -5.37 17.08
N VAL A 6 -29.09 -4.37 16.96
CA VAL A 6 -28.56 -4.05 15.63
C VAL A 6 -27.47 -5.06 15.31
N LYS A 7 -27.86 -6.18 14.71
CA LYS A 7 -26.89 -7.09 14.06
C LYS A 7 -26.17 -6.27 13.00
N ARG A 8 -24.94 -5.85 13.31
CA ARG A 8 -24.03 -5.34 12.28
C ARG A 8 -23.94 -6.43 11.23
N ALA A 9 -24.51 -6.15 10.05
CA ALA A 9 -24.29 -7.00 8.90
C ALA A 9 -22.78 -6.94 8.59
N HIS A 10 -22.03 -7.91 9.08
CA HIS A 10 -20.65 -8.10 8.64
C HIS A 10 -20.72 -8.42 7.14
N ARG A 11 -20.33 -7.47 6.31
CA ARG A 11 -20.03 -7.78 4.92
C ARG A 11 -18.90 -8.80 4.95
N ARG A 12 -19.21 -10.05 4.65
CA ARG A 12 -18.17 -11.05 4.36
C ARG A 12 -17.59 -10.65 3.01
N PHE A 13 -16.36 -10.18 3.03
CA PHE A 13 -15.57 -10.08 1.81
C PHE A 13 -15.06 -11.48 1.52
N ASP A 14 -15.23 -11.94 0.28
CA ASP A 14 -14.57 -13.16 -0.17
C ASP A 14 -13.07 -12.86 -0.24
N THR A 15 -12.35 -13.24 0.80
CA THR A 15 -10.89 -13.17 0.82
C THR A 15 -10.34 -14.30 -0.03
N HIS A 16 -9.54 -13.96 -1.01
CA HIS A 16 -8.84 -14.92 -1.84
C HIS A 16 -7.40 -15.01 -1.37
N TYR A 17 -6.90 -16.25 -1.20
CA TYR A 17 -5.53 -16.50 -0.76
C TYR A 17 -4.74 -17.17 -1.88
N ILE A 18 -3.46 -16.82 -1.99
CA ILE A 18 -2.49 -17.52 -2.82
C ILE A 18 -1.59 -18.32 -1.89
N SER A 19 -1.97 -19.56 -1.63
CA SER A 19 -1.31 -20.44 -0.64
C SER A 19 0.17 -20.70 -0.95
N SER A 20 0.58 -20.69 -2.23
CA SER A 20 1.99 -20.87 -2.63
C SER A 20 2.91 -19.74 -2.15
N MET A 21 2.36 -18.58 -1.81
CA MET A 21 3.10 -17.39 -1.36
C MET A 21 2.59 -16.88 -0.02
N ASN A 22 1.61 -17.54 0.59
CA ASN A 22 0.99 -17.14 1.86
C ASN A 22 0.53 -15.69 1.87
N ILE A 23 -0.19 -15.25 0.82
CA ILE A 23 -0.67 -13.87 0.69
C ILE A 23 -2.18 -13.79 0.49
N GLN A 24 -2.77 -12.72 1.01
CA GLN A 24 -4.11 -12.27 0.64
C GLN A 24 -4.05 -11.60 -0.73
N SER A 25 -4.82 -12.14 -1.68
CA SER A 25 -4.86 -11.56 -3.02
C SER A 25 -5.93 -10.48 -3.14
N TYR A 26 -5.65 -9.46 -3.93
CA TYR A 26 -6.62 -8.44 -4.33
C TYR A 26 -7.55 -8.97 -5.42
N GLY A 27 -8.60 -9.70 -5.01
CA GLY A 27 -9.52 -10.38 -5.91
C GLY A 27 -8.94 -11.67 -6.48
N LYS A 28 -9.64 -12.29 -7.41
CA LYS A 28 -9.28 -13.60 -7.98
C LYS A 28 -7.96 -13.63 -8.74
N ASP A 29 -7.57 -12.53 -9.35
CA ASP A 29 -6.38 -12.41 -10.19
C ASP A 29 -5.27 -11.56 -9.56
N ASN A 30 -5.47 -11.09 -8.34
CA ASN A 30 -4.49 -10.28 -7.60
C ASN A 30 -4.09 -8.95 -8.28
N LEU A 31 -4.91 -8.43 -9.20
CA LEU A 31 -4.59 -7.25 -10.02
C LEU A 31 -5.51 -6.05 -9.80
N TYR A 32 -6.27 -6.01 -8.69
CA TYR A 32 -7.19 -4.90 -8.40
C TYR A 32 -6.47 -3.52 -8.38
N PRO A 33 -5.31 -3.33 -7.69
CA PRO A 33 -4.65 -2.03 -7.67
C PRO A 33 -4.21 -1.55 -9.06
N GLN A 34 -3.66 -2.46 -9.87
CA GLN A 34 -3.24 -2.14 -11.24
C GLN A 34 -4.41 -1.75 -12.15
N ARG A 35 -5.57 -2.39 -11.93
CA ARG A 35 -6.80 -2.02 -12.65
C ARG A 35 -7.32 -0.65 -12.23
N MET A 36 -7.31 -0.34 -10.93
CA MET A 36 -7.71 0.96 -10.42
C MET A 36 -6.86 2.07 -11.02
N LEU A 37 -5.54 1.94 -11.01
CA LEU A 37 -4.64 2.88 -11.68
C LEU A 37 -4.97 3.03 -13.17
N SER A 38 -5.17 1.92 -13.87
CA SER A 38 -5.54 1.96 -15.29
C SER A 38 -6.86 2.71 -15.53
N LEU A 39 -7.86 2.52 -14.68
CA LEU A 39 -9.14 3.22 -14.77
C LEU A 39 -8.98 4.73 -14.51
N ILE A 40 -8.23 5.12 -13.48
CA ILE A 40 -7.97 6.51 -13.13
C ILE A 40 -7.22 7.22 -14.27
N LEU A 41 -6.13 6.62 -14.76
CA LEU A 41 -5.28 7.19 -15.79
C LEU A 41 -5.97 7.29 -17.16
N ASN A 42 -6.93 6.41 -17.44
CA ASN A 42 -7.68 6.42 -18.72
C ASN A 42 -9.00 7.21 -18.65
N SER A 43 -9.36 7.74 -17.48
CA SER A 43 -10.57 8.55 -17.30
C SER A 43 -10.20 9.99 -16.93
N PRO A 44 -10.32 10.97 -17.85
CA PRO A 44 -10.01 12.37 -17.53
C PRO A 44 -10.80 12.88 -16.30
N THR A 45 -12.08 12.57 -16.23
CA THR A 45 -12.92 12.96 -15.09
C THR A 45 -12.50 12.26 -13.80
N GLY A 46 -12.19 10.95 -13.88
CA GLY A 46 -11.71 10.17 -12.73
C GLY A 46 -10.37 10.69 -12.22
N GLY A 47 -9.41 10.95 -13.12
CA GLY A 47 -8.12 11.53 -12.78
C GLY A 47 -8.27 12.88 -12.07
N THR A 48 -9.05 13.80 -12.66
CA THR A 48 -9.29 15.11 -12.03
C THR A 48 -9.94 14.99 -10.64
N CYS A 49 -10.89 14.06 -10.46
CA CYS A 49 -11.49 13.84 -9.15
C CYS A 49 -10.46 13.32 -8.14
N CYS A 50 -9.60 12.39 -8.53
CA CYS A 50 -8.52 11.89 -7.67
C CYS A 50 -7.54 13.00 -7.31
N GLU A 51 -7.06 13.81 -8.28
CA GLU A 51 -6.17 14.95 -8.02
C GLU A 51 -6.78 15.98 -7.05
N LEU A 52 -8.07 16.26 -7.17
CA LEU A 52 -8.76 17.13 -6.20
C LEU A 52 -8.81 16.50 -4.81
N TYR A 53 -9.03 15.20 -4.75
CA TYR A 53 -9.08 14.47 -3.49
C TYR A 53 -7.70 14.38 -2.83
N GLU A 54 -6.64 14.15 -3.61
CA GLU A 54 -5.24 14.22 -3.15
C GLU A 54 -4.93 15.57 -2.48
N ARG A 55 -5.24 16.67 -3.17
CA ARG A 55 -5.06 18.03 -2.65
C ARG A 55 -5.89 18.28 -1.39
N PHE A 56 -7.08 17.70 -1.32
CA PHE A 56 -7.92 17.81 -0.13
C PHE A 56 -7.35 17.04 1.07
N ILE A 57 -6.75 15.86 0.84
CA ILE A 57 -6.08 15.07 1.88
C ILE A 57 -4.80 15.76 2.34
N GLU A 58 -3.98 16.22 1.40
CA GLU A 58 -2.71 16.90 1.68
C GLU A 58 -2.94 18.25 2.40
N GLY A 59 -4.01 18.96 2.01
CA GLY A 59 -4.37 20.25 2.57
C GLY A 59 -3.25 21.28 2.40
N ASP A 60 -3.00 22.06 3.46
CA ASP A 60 -1.90 23.05 3.51
C ASP A 60 -0.54 22.42 3.85
N GLY A 61 -0.46 21.08 3.88
CA GLY A 61 0.75 20.36 4.26
C GLY A 61 1.02 20.39 5.77
N LEU A 62 2.28 20.22 6.13
CA LEU A 62 2.69 20.19 7.53
C LEU A 62 2.74 21.60 8.12
N LYS A 63 2.20 21.75 9.34
CA LYS A 63 2.19 23.03 10.06
C LYS A 63 3.61 23.51 10.39
N ASP A 64 4.50 22.59 10.73
CA ASP A 64 5.92 22.85 10.96
C ASP A 64 6.68 22.68 9.64
N LYS A 65 7.03 23.80 9.01
CA LYS A 65 7.78 23.80 7.75
C LYS A 65 9.19 23.26 7.88
N PHE A 66 9.85 23.48 9.02
CA PHE A 66 11.19 22.95 9.25
C PHE A 66 11.18 21.43 9.26
N PHE A 67 10.17 20.83 9.90
CA PHE A 67 9.97 19.38 9.86
C PHE A 67 9.54 18.90 8.48
N GLY A 68 8.74 19.67 7.75
CA GLY A 68 8.32 19.36 6.39
C GLY A 68 9.49 19.27 5.40
N ASP A 69 10.47 20.15 5.53
CA ASP A 69 11.66 20.22 4.68
C ASP A 69 12.77 19.23 5.10
N PHE A 70 12.56 18.49 6.18
CA PHE A 70 13.52 17.51 6.66
C PHE A 70 13.62 16.33 5.69
N VAL A 71 14.84 16.05 5.20
CA VAL A 71 15.12 14.90 4.32
C VAL A 71 15.09 13.62 5.14
N CYS A 72 14.18 12.72 4.80
CA CYS A 72 13.87 11.51 5.59
C CYS A 72 14.42 10.22 5.00
N ASN A 73 15.04 10.26 3.81
CA ASN A 73 15.62 9.08 3.19
C ASN A 73 16.84 9.41 2.31
N ARG A 74 17.54 8.36 1.88
CA ARG A 74 18.74 8.45 1.01
C ARG A 74 18.45 8.93 -0.42
N HIS A 75 17.19 8.94 -0.84
CA HIS A 75 16.78 9.42 -2.17
C HIS A 75 16.61 10.93 -2.21
N GLY A 76 16.63 11.58 -1.05
CA GLY A 76 16.48 13.01 -0.91
C GLY A 76 15.03 13.46 -0.72
N ASP A 77 14.09 12.54 -0.52
CA ASP A 77 12.70 12.88 -0.26
C ASP A 77 12.55 13.53 1.10
N THR A 78 11.77 14.61 1.14
CA THR A 78 11.41 15.30 2.37
C THR A 78 10.19 14.66 3.03
N VAL A 79 9.92 15.03 4.28
CA VAL A 79 8.69 14.58 4.97
C VAL A 79 7.46 15.09 4.24
N SER A 80 7.51 16.27 3.62
CA SER A 80 6.41 16.80 2.78
C SER A 80 6.20 15.97 1.52
N ASP A 81 7.29 15.50 0.88
CA ASP A 81 7.17 14.61 -0.30
C ASP A 81 6.54 13.27 0.08
N ILE A 82 6.93 12.69 1.23
CA ILE A 82 6.29 11.47 1.73
C ILE A 82 4.80 11.70 2.05
N LEU A 83 4.44 12.84 2.64
CA LEU A 83 3.03 13.18 2.90
C LEU A 83 2.23 13.26 1.61
N HIS A 84 2.79 13.89 0.56
CA HIS A 84 2.17 13.94 -0.76
C HIS A 84 1.93 12.53 -1.34
N LEU A 85 2.94 11.66 -1.30
CA LEU A 85 2.83 10.28 -1.79
C LEU A 85 1.77 9.47 -1.00
N ILE A 86 1.66 9.69 0.32
CA ILE A 86 0.59 9.11 1.14
C ILE A 86 -0.79 9.62 0.68
N ALA A 87 -0.92 10.91 0.39
CA ALA A 87 -2.18 11.49 -0.09
C ALA A 87 -2.61 10.90 -1.42
N VAL A 88 -1.67 10.68 -2.35
CA VAL A 88 -1.89 10.02 -3.64
C VAL A 88 -2.40 8.58 -3.42
N ASP A 89 -1.70 7.78 -2.62
CA ASP A 89 -2.09 6.40 -2.35
C ASP A 89 -3.47 6.32 -1.66
N LEU A 90 -3.76 7.21 -0.72
CA LEU A 90 -5.07 7.28 -0.05
C LEU A 90 -6.19 7.66 -1.03
N ALA A 91 -5.92 8.56 -1.97
CA ALA A 91 -6.89 8.96 -2.99
C ALA A 91 -7.19 7.82 -3.97
N HIS A 92 -6.19 7.03 -4.34
CA HIS A 92 -6.31 5.96 -5.31
C HIS A 92 -6.80 4.64 -4.71
N PHE A 93 -6.30 4.29 -3.51
CA PHE A 93 -6.44 2.93 -2.95
C PHE A 93 -7.09 2.90 -1.57
N HIS A 94 -7.27 4.06 -0.92
CA HIS A 94 -7.72 4.18 0.47
C HIS A 94 -6.76 3.51 1.48
N GLY A 95 -5.49 3.39 1.14
CA GLY A 95 -4.44 2.83 1.97
C GLY A 95 -3.07 3.21 1.46
N PHE A 96 -2.07 3.14 2.31
CA PHE A 96 -0.68 3.43 1.96
C PHE A 96 0.25 2.47 2.71
N ALA A 97 1.50 2.38 2.28
CA ALA A 97 2.54 1.61 2.95
C ALA A 97 3.83 2.42 3.06
N LEU A 98 4.42 2.39 4.26
CA LEU A 98 5.72 3.00 4.55
C LEU A 98 6.69 1.94 5.04
N HIS A 99 7.92 2.03 4.58
CA HIS A 99 9.04 1.25 5.11
C HIS A 99 9.85 2.14 6.04
N VAL A 100 9.97 1.76 7.30
CA VAL A 100 10.69 2.50 8.33
C VAL A 100 11.92 1.70 8.74
N ASN A 101 13.08 2.28 8.54
CA ASN A 101 14.35 1.69 8.96
C ASN A 101 14.77 2.24 10.33
N TYR A 102 15.20 1.33 11.18
CA TYR A 102 15.68 1.64 12.52
C TYR A 102 17.18 1.35 12.64
N ASN A 103 17.87 2.14 13.45
CA ASN A 103 19.25 1.82 13.85
C ASN A 103 19.26 0.76 14.98
N MET A 104 20.47 0.34 15.37
CA MET A 104 20.64 -0.64 16.46
C MET A 104 20.14 -0.12 17.83
N MET A 105 19.92 1.18 17.98
CA MET A 105 19.39 1.81 19.18
C MET A 105 17.87 1.92 19.18
N GLY A 106 17.21 1.48 18.09
CA GLY A 106 15.76 1.56 17.94
C GLY A 106 15.25 2.94 17.49
N GLU A 107 16.12 3.83 17.02
CA GLU A 107 15.76 5.15 16.50
C GLU A 107 15.44 5.05 15.00
N ILE A 108 14.44 5.79 14.54
CA ILE A 108 14.09 5.89 13.12
C ILE A 108 15.20 6.65 12.39
N VAL A 109 15.81 6.02 11.38
CA VAL A 109 16.85 6.63 10.57
C VAL A 109 16.43 6.92 9.14
N GLU A 110 15.38 6.25 8.65
CA GLU A 110 14.92 6.43 7.29
C GLU A 110 13.45 6.04 7.17
N ILE A 111 12.70 6.83 6.40
CA ILE A 111 11.31 6.53 6.02
C ILE A 111 11.24 6.55 4.51
N GLN A 112 10.72 5.47 3.93
CA GLN A 112 10.52 5.33 2.49
C GLN A 112 9.06 5.03 2.19
N HIS A 113 8.50 5.68 1.19
CA HIS A 113 7.21 5.31 0.63
C HIS A 113 7.34 4.01 -0.17
N MET A 114 6.40 3.09 0.03
CA MET A 114 6.28 1.85 -0.74
C MET A 114 5.06 1.96 -1.66
N LEU A 115 5.25 1.73 -2.96
CA LEU A 115 4.15 1.73 -3.92
C LEU A 115 3.07 0.73 -3.47
N PHE A 116 1.88 1.23 -3.14
CA PHE A 116 0.80 0.42 -2.59
C PHE A 116 0.38 -0.71 -3.53
N GLU A 117 0.38 -0.48 -4.85
CA GLU A 117 0.06 -1.51 -5.84
C GLU A 117 1.05 -2.69 -5.85
N GLY A 118 2.25 -2.47 -5.32
CA GLY A 118 3.27 -3.52 -5.15
C GLY A 118 3.10 -4.33 -3.86
N CYS A 119 2.31 -3.85 -2.91
CA CYS A 119 2.16 -4.47 -1.59
C CYS A 119 1.05 -5.53 -1.57
N ARG A 120 1.28 -6.61 -0.85
CA ARG A 120 0.28 -7.64 -0.52
C ARG A 120 0.44 -8.02 0.95
N LEU A 121 -0.68 -8.17 1.64
CA LEU A 121 -0.67 -8.62 3.01
C LEU A 121 -0.46 -10.14 3.04
N GLU A 122 0.27 -10.62 4.01
CA GLU A 122 0.33 -12.03 4.34
C GLU A 122 -1.03 -12.50 4.86
N GLU A 123 -1.27 -13.81 4.84
CA GLU A 123 -2.44 -14.42 5.44
C GLU A 123 -2.48 -14.12 6.94
N GLU A 124 -3.67 -13.79 7.45
CA GLU A 124 -3.87 -13.51 8.87
C GLU A 124 -3.63 -14.78 9.72
N ASP A 125 -3.04 -14.59 10.89
CA ASP A 125 -2.94 -15.63 11.90
C ASP A 125 -4.31 -15.93 12.54
N ASP A 126 -4.39 -16.96 13.40
CA ASP A 126 -5.60 -17.35 14.12
C ASP A 126 -6.20 -16.20 14.98
N LEU A 127 -5.43 -15.17 15.24
CA LEU A 127 -5.82 -13.97 15.99
C LEU A 127 -6.20 -12.79 15.08
N GLY A 128 -6.19 -12.99 13.76
CA GLY A 128 -6.50 -11.95 12.78
C GLY A 128 -5.37 -10.91 12.61
N ARG A 129 -4.12 -11.27 12.91
CA ARG A 129 -2.97 -10.38 12.77
C ARG A 129 -2.18 -10.76 11.54
N VAL A 130 -1.73 -9.74 10.81
CA VAL A 130 -0.82 -9.88 9.66
C VAL A 130 0.61 -9.64 10.13
N ALA A 131 1.51 -10.59 9.90
CA ALA A 131 2.91 -10.48 10.32
C ALA A 131 3.78 -9.76 9.28
N HIS A 132 3.51 -9.97 8.00
CA HIS A 132 4.35 -9.44 6.93
C HIS A 132 3.56 -8.77 5.82
N ILE A 133 4.22 -7.81 5.17
CA ILE A 133 3.83 -7.28 3.86
C ILE A 133 4.81 -7.84 2.84
N LYS A 134 4.28 -8.46 1.81
CA LYS A 134 5.05 -8.96 0.67
C LYS A 134 4.99 -7.94 -0.47
N TYR A 135 6.16 -7.57 -0.98
CA TYR A 135 6.30 -6.55 -2.01
C TYR A 135 6.91 -7.13 -3.28
N HIS A 136 6.25 -6.86 -4.39
CA HIS A 136 6.77 -7.09 -5.74
C HIS A 136 6.43 -5.91 -6.64
N PRO A 137 7.37 -5.38 -7.44
CA PRO A 137 7.13 -4.19 -8.24
C PRO A 137 6.11 -4.41 -9.38
N ASP A 138 5.92 -5.64 -9.83
CA ASP A 138 5.01 -5.96 -10.93
C ASP A 138 4.30 -7.31 -10.74
N TRP A 139 3.11 -7.27 -10.16
CA TRP A 139 2.26 -8.45 -9.98
C TRP A 139 1.61 -8.95 -11.28
N THR A 140 1.74 -8.22 -12.40
CA THR A 140 1.17 -8.65 -13.68
C THR A 140 1.96 -9.80 -14.32
N GLY A 141 3.16 -10.04 -13.85
CA GLY A 141 4.06 -11.06 -14.40
C GLY A 141 4.39 -10.78 -15.87
N LYS A 142 4.72 -9.52 -16.21
CA LYS A 142 5.05 -9.11 -17.57
C LYS A 142 6.11 -10.01 -18.20
N LYS A 143 6.01 -10.18 -19.50
CA LYS A 143 6.99 -10.92 -20.27
C LYS A 143 8.34 -10.20 -20.26
N THR A 144 9.41 -10.94 -20.01
CA THR A 144 10.77 -10.44 -20.21
C THR A 144 10.99 -10.01 -21.66
N ARG A 145 12.10 -9.26 -21.92
CA ARG A 145 12.54 -8.89 -23.28
C ARG A 145 12.58 -10.10 -24.26
N ASN A 146 12.80 -11.30 -23.74
CA ASN A 146 12.84 -12.55 -24.51
C ASN A 146 11.46 -13.25 -24.61
N GLY A 147 10.38 -12.58 -24.26
CA GLY A 147 9.02 -13.11 -24.35
C GLY A 147 8.65 -14.16 -23.29
N LYS A 148 9.56 -14.52 -22.38
CA LYS A 148 9.29 -15.45 -21.29
C LYS A 148 8.58 -14.70 -20.16
N ARG A 149 7.45 -15.24 -19.70
CA ARG A 149 6.72 -14.69 -18.55
C ARG A 149 7.55 -14.93 -17.28
N ILE A 150 7.78 -13.89 -16.51
CA ILE A 150 8.36 -14.02 -15.17
C ILE A 150 7.25 -14.56 -14.26
N GLU A 151 7.43 -15.74 -13.74
CA GLU A 151 6.56 -16.30 -12.73
C GLU A 151 6.90 -15.64 -11.39
N ILE A 152 5.88 -15.11 -10.72
CA ILE A 152 6.05 -14.52 -9.40
C ILE A 152 6.02 -15.67 -8.40
N THR A 153 7.14 -15.85 -7.72
CA THR A 153 7.35 -16.88 -6.71
C THR A 153 7.82 -16.21 -5.42
N ASP A 154 7.69 -16.88 -4.31
CA ASP A 154 8.15 -16.39 -3.01
C ASP A 154 9.65 -15.96 -3.03
N ALA A 155 10.47 -16.60 -3.86
CA ALA A 155 11.89 -16.27 -3.98
C ALA A 155 12.19 -14.89 -4.61
N ASN A 156 11.26 -14.28 -5.36
CA ASN A 156 11.44 -12.98 -5.99
C ASN A 156 10.56 -11.87 -5.38
N VAL A 157 9.88 -12.19 -4.30
CA VAL A 157 9.07 -11.25 -3.50
C VAL A 157 9.89 -10.83 -2.28
N ARG A 158 9.86 -9.55 -1.93
CA ARG A 158 10.48 -9.04 -0.70
C ARG A 158 9.49 -9.06 0.44
N GLU A 159 9.94 -9.46 1.62
CA GLU A 159 9.13 -9.45 2.85
C GLU A 159 9.54 -8.31 3.76
N PHE A 160 8.55 -7.64 4.34
CA PHE A 160 8.72 -6.59 5.33
C PHE A 160 7.83 -6.91 6.54
N PHE A 161 8.38 -6.78 7.74
CA PHE A 161 7.61 -6.94 8.96
C PHE A 161 6.58 -5.84 9.12
N VAL A 162 5.35 -6.20 9.49
CA VAL A 162 4.35 -5.23 9.91
C VAL A 162 4.69 -4.76 11.32
N PHE A 163 4.75 -3.47 11.52
CA PHE A 163 4.95 -2.89 12.85
C PHE A 163 3.65 -3.06 13.66
N ASN A 164 3.67 -3.99 14.60
CA ASN A 164 2.60 -4.19 15.57
C ASN A 164 3.04 -3.57 16.90
N THR A 165 2.33 -2.54 17.35
CA THR A 165 2.45 -1.96 18.69
C THR A 165 1.75 -2.82 19.73
#